data_aa37e8bc9e661839e9d7e76626311078
#
_entry.id   aa37e8bc9e661839e9d7e76626311078
#
_cell.length_a   1.000
_cell.length_b   1.000
_cell.length_c   1.000
_cell.angle_alpha   90.00
_cell.angle_beta   90.00
_cell.angle_gamma   90.00
#
_symmetry.space_group_name_H-M   'P 1'
#
loop_
_entity.id
_entity.type
_entity.pdbx_description
1 polymer ?
#
loop_
_entity_poly.entity_id
_entity_poly.type
_entity_poly.pdbx_seq_one_letter_code
_entity_poly.pdbx_strand_id
1 'polypeptide(L)'
;MIQVEIDSGSGFCFGVTTAIKKAEEELAAGKKMYCLGDIVHNGMEVERLTAMGMTTINHEQLRELHDVKVLLRAHGEPPETYELARRNNIEIIDATCPVVLQLQKRIKKQFDANPDAQIVIFGKNGHAEVLGLVGQTRSEAIVIEHFDEVSKLDFNRDIYLYSQTTKSLDEFHRIIEYIQSHIRSTATFRSFDTICRQVANRMPNIARFATQHDVIIFVSGRKSSNGKVLFNECKAVNPRSYHVENASEINLDWFADAQTVGICGATSTPKWLMEECRDHILDAHKQP
;
A
#
# COMPACT_ATOMS: atom_id res chain seq x y z
N MET A 1 -11.06 -34.65 -7.25
CA MET A 1 -10.49 -33.56 -8.08
C MET A 1 -10.45 -32.34 -7.17
N ILE A 2 -9.28 -31.73 -7.01
CA ILE A 2 -9.11 -30.55 -6.15
C ILE A 2 -9.84 -29.34 -6.79
N GLN A 3 -10.54 -28.57 -5.95
CA GLN A 3 -11.16 -27.30 -6.38
C GLN A 3 -10.27 -26.14 -5.97
N VAL A 4 -9.96 -25.23 -6.89
CA VAL A 4 -9.13 -24.07 -6.65
C VAL A 4 -9.92 -22.79 -6.96
N GLU A 5 -10.08 -21.93 -5.96
CA GLU A 5 -10.81 -20.67 -6.05
C GLU A 5 -9.88 -19.49 -5.77
N ILE A 6 -9.99 -18.43 -6.55
CA ILE A 6 -9.31 -17.15 -6.30
C ILE A 6 -10.29 -16.19 -5.63
N ASP A 7 -9.93 -15.65 -4.47
CA ASP A 7 -10.72 -14.64 -3.78
C ASP A 7 -10.95 -13.41 -4.69
N SER A 8 -12.20 -13.14 -5.00
CA SER A 8 -12.61 -12.02 -5.88
C SER A 8 -12.28 -10.65 -5.27
N GLY A 9 -12.12 -10.58 -3.95
CA GLY A 9 -11.71 -9.38 -3.22
C GLY A 9 -10.20 -9.17 -3.21
N SER A 10 -9.40 -10.15 -3.63
CA SER A 10 -7.94 -10.08 -3.66
C SER A 10 -7.39 -9.40 -4.92
N GLY A 11 -6.15 -8.93 -4.84
CA GLY A 11 -5.46 -8.28 -5.96
C GLY A 11 -5.41 -6.76 -5.85
N PHE A 12 -4.98 -6.10 -6.91
CA PHE A 12 -4.78 -4.66 -6.94
C PHE A 12 -5.99 -3.87 -6.45
N CYS A 13 -5.76 -2.90 -5.58
CA CYS A 13 -6.77 -1.89 -5.28
C CYS A 13 -6.91 -0.91 -6.46
N PHE A 14 -7.98 -0.11 -6.47
CA PHE A 14 -8.25 0.86 -7.52
C PHE A 14 -7.06 1.80 -7.81
N GLY A 15 -6.38 2.30 -6.76
CA GLY A 15 -5.24 3.20 -6.92
C GLY A 15 -4.07 2.53 -7.64
N VAL A 16 -3.75 1.28 -7.27
CA VAL A 16 -2.70 0.49 -7.93
C VAL A 16 -3.07 0.16 -9.36
N THR A 17 -4.31 -0.31 -9.60
CA THR A 17 -4.80 -0.61 -10.96
C THR A 17 -4.66 0.60 -11.88
N THR A 18 -5.01 1.80 -11.40
CA THR A 18 -4.89 3.04 -12.18
C THR A 18 -3.43 3.36 -12.51
N ALA A 19 -2.51 3.17 -11.56
CA ALA A 19 -1.09 3.43 -11.79
C ALA A 19 -0.48 2.45 -12.80
N ILE A 20 -0.79 1.15 -12.67
CA ILE A 20 -0.34 0.11 -13.61
C ILE A 20 -0.87 0.40 -15.02
N LYS A 21 -2.17 0.70 -15.13
CA LYS A 21 -2.79 1.01 -16.44
C LYS A 21 -2.14 2.20 -17.13
N LYS A 22 -1.88 3.30 -16.41
CA LYS A 22 -1.16 4.46 -16.95
C LYS A 22 0.25 4.09 -17.43
N ALA A 23 0.97 3.25 -16.66
CA ALA A 23 2.28 2.76 -17.06
C ALA A 23 2.21 1.95 -18.35
N GLU A 24 1.28 1.00 -18.45
CA GLU A 24 1.09 0.17 -19.63
C GLU A 24 0.71 0.97 -20.87
N GLU A 25 -0.18 1.97 -20.74
CA GLU A 25 -0.59 2.85 -21.84
C GLU A 25 0.61 3.64 -22.43
N GLU A 26 1.49 4.15 -21.56
CA GLU A 26 2.70 4.86 -22.01
C GLU A 26 3.74 3.92 -22.63
N LEU A 27 3.94 2.75 -22.05
CA LEU A 27 4.89 1.74 -22.57
C LEU A 27 4.42 1.12 -23.87
N ALA A 28 3.12 0.89 -24.05
CA ALA A 28 2.54 0.39 -25.30
C ALA A 28 2.74 1.35 -26.47
N ALA A 29 2.87 2.66 -26.21
CA ALA A 29 3.21 3.66 -27.20
C ALA A 29 4.71 3.63 -27.63
N GLY A 30 5.48 2.63 -27.20
CA GLY A 30 6.89 2.44 -27.53
C GLY A 30 7.82 3.48 -26.88
N LYS A 31 7.36 4.20 -25.86
CA LYS A 31 8.13 5.25 -25.17
C LYS A 31 8.84 4.66 -23.96
N LYS A 32 10.09 5.05 -23.76
CA LYS A 32 10.78 4.82 -22.50
C LYS A 32 10.16 5.69 -21.43
N MET A 33 9.93 5.13 -20.25
CA MET A 33 9.35 5.83 -19.12
C MET A 33 10.12 5.53 -17.85
N TYR A 34 10.29 6.54 -17.03
CA TYR A 34 10.81 6.39 -15.67
C TYR A 34 9.66 6.30 -14.67
N CYS A 35 9.85 5.53 -13.60
CA CYS A 35 8.94 5.48 -12.47
C CYS A 35 9.70 5.85 -11.20
N LEU A 36 9.21 6.81 -10.44
CA LEU A 36 9.83 7.24 -9.20
C LEU A 36 9.50 6.25 -8.06
N GLY A 37 10.47 5.39 -7.74
CA GLY A 37 10.33 4.24 -6.85
C GLY A 37 9.53 3.08 -7.47
N ASP A 38 9.48 1.96 -6.76
CA ASP A 38 8.72 0.79 -7.21
C ASP A 38 7.25 1.13 -7.36
N ILE A 39 6.69 0.94 -8.55
CA ILE A 39 5.29 1.28 -8.86
C ILE A 39 4.32 0.57 -7.90
N VAL A 40 4.68 -0.63 -7.48
CA VAL A 40 3.95 -1.46 -6.53
C VAL A 40 4.94 -2.33 -5.73
N HIS A 41 4.58 -2.70 -4.51
CA HIS A 41 5.40 -3.58 -3.66
C HIS A 41 5.25 -5.06 -4.06
N ASN A 42 5.51 -5.36 -5.34
CA ASN A 42 5.53 -6.71 -5.91
C ASN A 42 6.62 -6.79 -6.97
N GLY A 43 7.68 -7.57 -6.71
CA GLY A 43 8.85 -7.67 -7.59
C GLY A 43 8.50 -8.20 -8.97
N MET A 44 7.64 -9.22 -9.06
CA MET A 44 7.24 -9.82 -10.33
C MET A 44 6.55 -8.80 -11.26
N GLU A 45 5.71 -7.94 -10.70
CA GLU A 45 5.04 -6.90 -11.48
C GLU A 45 6.00 -5.78 -11.90
N VAL A 46 6.94 -5.40 -11.03
CA VAL A 46 8.00 -4.45 -11.38
C VAL A 46 8.87 -5.01 -12.51
N GLU A 47 9.26 -6.28 -12.45
CA GLU A 47 10.04 -6.95 -13.49
C GLU A 47 9.27 -7.00 -14.82
N ARG A 48 7.97 -7.31 -14.78
CA ARG A 48 7.10 -7.32 -15.97
C ARG A 48 7.09 -5.96 -16.67
N LEU A 49 6.89 -4.88 -15.93
CA LEU A 49 6.89 -3.52 -16.49
C LEU A 49 8.28 -3.07 -16.93
N THR A 50 9.34 -3.53 -16.24
CA THR A 50 10.73 -3.29 -16.66
C THR A 50 11.02 -3.95 -18.00
N ALA A 51 10.56 -5.18 -18.21
CA ALA A 51 10.68 -5.86 -19.51
C ALA A 51 9.92 -5.13 -20.63
N MET A 52 8.87 -4.37 -20.31
CA MET A 52 8.16 -3.51 -21.26
C MET A 52 8.86 -2.16 -21.52
N GLY A 53 9.93 -1.82 -20.79
CA GLY A 53 10.72 -0.59 -20.99
C GLY A 53 10.61 0.45 -19.88
N MET A 54 9.99 0.13 -18.74
CA MET A 54 9.98 1.01 -17.56
C MET A 54 11.33 0.95 -16.84
N THR A 55 11.81 2.09 -16.39
CA THR A 55 13.01 2.18 -15.54
C THR A 55 12.64 2.77 -14.18
N THR A 56 12.82 2.00 -13.12
CA THR A 56 12.63 2.51 -11.75
C THR A 56 13.82 3.39 -11.35
N ILE A 57 13.53 4.57 -10.82
CA ILE A 57 14.52 5.54 -10.34
C ILE A 57 14.23 5.95 -8.90
N ASN A 58 15.23 6.49 -8.22
CA ASN A 58 15.10 7.14 -6.93
C ASN A 58 15.10 8.67 -7.04
N HIS A 59 14.93 9.37 -5.90
CA HIS A 59 14.91 10.84 -5.87
C HIS A 59 16.28 11.48 -6.24
N GLU A 60 17.40 10.81 -5.99
CA GLU A 60 18.73 11.30 -6.40
C GLU A 60 18.86 11.27 -7.91
N GLN A 61 18.51 10.14 -8.51
CA GLN A 61 18.49 10.00 -9.97
C GLN A 61 17.50 10.98 -10.63
N LEU A 62 16.35 11.25 -10.01
CA LEU A 62 15.38 12.21 -10.52
C LEU A 62 15.98 13.63 -10.64
N ARG A 63 16.89 14.02 -9.74
CA ARG A 63 17.53 15.34 -9.77
C ARG A 63 18.44 15.55 -10.99
N GLU A 64 18.99 14.47 -11.51
CA GLU A 64 19.88 14.47 -12.67
C GLU A 64 19.16 14.36 -14.02
N LEU A 65 17.85 14.05 -13.99
CA LEU A 65 17.07 13.89 -15.21
C LEU A 65 16.50 15.22 -15.70
N HIS A 66 16.47 15.39 -17.02
CA HIS A 66 15.91 16.52 -17.73
C HIS A 66 15.17 16.06 -18.98
N ASP A 67 14.10 16.78 -19.37
CA ASP A 67 13.37 16.58 -20.64
C ASP A 67 12.86 15.12 -20.82
N VAL A 68 12.48 14.47 -19.74
CA VAL A 68 11.99 13.08 -19.71
C VAL A 68 10.59 12.99 -19.14
N LYS A 69 9.99 11.81 -19.28
CA LYS A 69 8.70 11.47 -18.72
C LYS A 69 8.86 10.58 -17.48
N VAL A 70 8.25 10.97 -16.37
CA VAL A 70 8.33 10.25 -15.09
C VAL A 70 6.92 9.99 -14.54
N LEU A 71 6.63 8.73 -14.23
CA LEU A 71 5.41 8.34 -13.52
C LEU A 71 5.62 8.48 -12.02
N LEU A 72 4.70 9.20 -11.37
CA LEU A 72 4.55 9.21 -9.92
C LEU A 72 3.52 8.16 -9.53
N ARG A 73 3.92 7.26 -8.66
CA ARG A 73 3.11 6.10 -8.23
C ARG A 73 1.93 6.47 -7.33
N ALA A 74 1.07 5.50 -7.03
CA ALA A 74 -0.17 5.68 -6.26
C ALA A 74 0.02 6.26 -4.85
N HIS A 75 1.22 6.20 -4.29
CA HIS A 75 1.54 6.68 -2.93
C HIS A 75 1.58 8.22 -2.79
N GLY A 76 1.68 8.93 -3.91
CA GLY A 76 1.87 10.40 -3.91
C GLY A 76 3.28 10.83 -3.54
N GLU A 77 3.60 12.07 -3.85
CA GLU A 77 4.90 12.69 -3.62
C GLU A 77 4.73 14.02 -2.87
N PRO A 78 5.79 14.50 -2.19
CA PRO A 78 5.78 15.82 -1.58
C PRO A 78 5.84 16.93 -2.64
N PRO A 79 5.43 18.18 -2.31
CA PRO A 79 5.44 19.32 -3.25
C PRO A 79 6.79 19.56 -3.93
N GLU A 80 7.90 19.33 -3.22
CA GLU A 80 9.27 19.53 -3.71
C GLU A 80 9.58 18.65 -4.93
N THR A 81 8.98 17.46 -5.02
CA THR A 81 9.13 16.58 -6.19
C THR A 81 8.53 17.21 -7.45
N TYR A 82 7.36 17.83 -7.32
CA TYR A 82 6.71 18.51 -8.45
C TYR A 82 7.46 19.81 -8.85
N GLU A 83 8.02 20.51 -7.89
CA GLU A 83 8.86 21.71 -8.16
C GLU A 83 10.15 21.34 -8.88
N LEU A 84 10.80 20.25 -8.45
CA LEU A 84 11.99 19.72 -9.10
C LEU A 84 11.67 19.32 -10.56
N ALA A 85 10.60 18.59 -10.77
CA ALA A 85 10.17 18.16 -12.10
C ALA A 85 9.93 19.36 -13.02
N ARG A 86 9.29 20.42 -12.52
CA ARG A 86 9.04 21.65 -13.30
C ARG A 86 10.35 22.36 -13.66
N ARG A 87 11.31 22.44 -12.73
CA ARG A 87 12.62 23.06 -13.00
C ARG A 87 13.43 22.31 -14.04
N ASN A 88 13.33 20.99 -14.05
CA ASN A 88 14.09 20.11 -14.94
C ASN A 88 13.34 19.78 -16.23
N ASN A 89 12.21 20.44 -16.51
CA ASN A 89 11.34 20.16 -17.67
C ASN A 89 10.92 18.68 -17.78
N ILE A 90 10.65 18.05 -16.64
CA ILE A 90 10.18 16.65 -16.57
C ILE A 90 8.65 16.63 -16.72
N GLU A 91 8.15 15.86 -17.69
CA GLU A 91 6.73 15.58 -17.85
C GLU A 91 6.29 14.56 -16.80
N ILE A 92 5.40 14.96 -15.89
CA ILE A 92 4.87 14.07 -14.85
C ILE A 92 3.60 13.38 -15.32
N ILE A 93 3.61 12.04 -15.23
CA ILE A 93 2.41 11.21 -15.27
C ILE A 93 2.01 10.95 -13.81
N ASP A 94 1.11 11.76 -13.29
CA ASP A 94 0.67 11.60 -11.91
C ASP A 94 -0.36 10.47 -11.79
N ALA A 95 0.06 9.37 -11.18
CA ALA A 95 -0.79 8.22 -10.87
C ALA A 95 -1.14 8.14 -9.37
N THR A 96 -0.97 9.22 -8.62
CA THR A 96 -1.33 9.27 -7.20
C THR A 96 -2.80 8.88 -6.99
N CYS A 97 -3.04 7.99 -6.06
CA CYS A 97 -4.39 7.55 -5.72
C CYS A 97 -5.25 8.76 -5.28
N PRO A 98 -6.47 8.91 -5.80
CA PRO A 98 -7.36 10.03 -5.41
C PRO A 98 -7.59 10.14 -3.89
N VAL A 99 -7.61 9.00 -3.17
CA VAL A 99 -7.74 8.98 -1.70
C VAL A 99 -6.52 9.66 -1.06
N VAL A 100 -5.32 9.35 -1.54
CA VAL A 100 -4.07 9.95 -1.05
C VAL A 100 -4.01 11.45 -1.40
N LEU A 101 -4.37 11.83 -2.63
CA LEU A 101 -4.44 13.25 -3.03
C LEU A 101 -5.40 14.05 -2.14
N GLN A 102 -6.54 13.47 -1.81
CA GLN A 102 -7.51 14.11 -0.93
C GLN A 102 -6.96 14.29 0.50
N LEU A 103 -6.24 13.28 0.98
CA LEU A 103 -5.58 13.33 2.28
C LEU A 103 -4.48 14.40 2.32
N GLN A 104 -3.62 14.46 1.30
CA GLN A 104 -2.61 15.51 1.17
C GLN A 104 -3.22 16.92 1.20
N LYS A 105 -4.30 17.14 0.43
CA LYS A 105 -5.02 18.43 0.41
C LYS A 105 -5.61 18.79 1.77
N ARG A 106 -6.17 17.82 2.49
CA ARG A 106 -6.71 18.04 3.84
C ARG A 106 -5.65 18.43 4.84
N ILE A 107 -4.52 17.70 4.85
CA ILE A 107 -3.38 17.98 5.73
C ILE A 107 -2.83 19.37 5.45
N LYS A 108 -2.59 19.69 4.18
CA LYS A 108 -2.10 21.02 3.79
C LYS A 108 -3.03 22.14 4.26
N LYS A 109 -4.33 22.00 3.98
CA LYS A 109 -5.33 22.99 4.39
C LYS A 109 -5.37 23.16 5.93
N GLN A 110 -5.26 22.05 6.68
CA GLN A 110 -5.27 22.11 8.14
C GLN A 110 -4.02 22.78 8.69
N PHE A 111 -2.87 22.47 8.12
CA PHE A 111 -1.58 23.06 8.47
C PHE A 111 -1.57 24.57 8.20
N ASP A 112 -1.98 24.99 7.00
CA ASP A 112 -2.02 26.42 6.62
C ASP A 112 -2.99 27.23 7.48
N ALA A 113 -4.10 26.62 7.96
CA ALA A 113 -5.11 27.27 8.78
C ALA A 113 -4.77 27.33 10.29
N ASN A 114 -3.85 26.48 10.76
CA ASN A 114 -3.53 26.33 12.19
C ASN A 114 -2.00 26.17 12.38
N PRO A 115 -1.23 27.24 12.19
CA PRO A 115 0.24 27.17 12.18
C PRO A 115 0.84 26.76 13.54
N ASP A 116 0.12 27.01 14.63
CA ASP A 116 0.58 26.66 15.99
C ASP A 116 0.17 25.24 16.42
N ALA A 117 -0.64 24.53 15.63
CA ALA A 117 -1.09 23.19 15.96
C ALA A 117 -0.09 22.12 15.57
N GLN A 118 -0.17 20.97 16.21
CA GLN A 118 0.56 19.78 15.82
C GLN A 118 -0.24 18.99 14.78
N ILE A 119 0.29 18.86 13.57
CA ILE A 119 -0.20 17.89 12.60
C ILE A 119 0.48 16.56 12.89
N VAL A 120 -0.29 15.54 13.21
CA VAL A 120 0.20 14.22 13.59
C VAL A 120 -0.23 13.20 12.53
N ILE A 121 0.72 12.38 12.08
CA ILE A 121 0.47 11.34 11.07
C ILE A 121 0.81 9.98 11.69
N PHE A 122 -0.20 9.16 11.91
CA PHE A 122 -0.01 7.77 12.27
C PHE A 122 0.37 6.99 11.01
N GLY A 123 1.65 6.63 10.89
CA GLY A 123 2.18 6.03 9.66
C GLY A 123 3.59 5.48 9.83
N LYS A 124 4.05 4.70 8.86
CA LYS A 124 5.39 4.12 8.88
C LYS A 124 6.41 5.16 8.43
N ASN A 125 7.41 5.43 9.28
CA ASN A 125 8.52 6.32 8.94
C ASN A 125 9.23 5.87 7.64
N GLY A 126 9.52 6.85 6.76
CA GLY A 126 10.18 6.58 5.48
C GLY A 126 9.29 5.93 4.40
N HIS A 127 8.05 5.59 4.71
CA HIS A 127 7.12 5.11 3.68
C HIS A 127 6.75 6.25 2.71
N ALA A 128 6.70 5.96 1.42
CA ALA A 128 6.47 6.97 0.38
C ALA A 128 5.20 7.82 0.61
N GLU A 129 4.08 7.19 0.97
CA GLU A 129 2.85 7.91 1.30
C GLU A 129 3.07 8.88 2.46
N VAL A 130 3.73 8.43 3.54
CA VAL A 130 4.01 9.27 4.72
C VAL A 130 4.92 10.44 4.38
N LEU A 131 5.96 10.21 3.57
CA LEU A 131 6.82 11.30 3.07
C LEU A 131 6.01 12.35 2.27
N GLY A 132 5.10 11.89 1.41
CA GLY A 132 4.19 12.76 0.66
C GLY A 132 3.24 13.56 1.56
N LEU A 133 2.76 12.97 2.68
CA LEU A 133 1.91 13.63 3.67
C LEU A 133 2.70 14.66 4.50
N VAL A 134 3.87 14.27 5.00
CA VAL A 134 4.78 15.15 5.78
C VAL A 134 5.20 16.37 4.96
N GLY A 135 5.49 16.18 3.67
CA GLY A 135 5.81 17.28 2.75
C GLY A 135 4.72 18.35 2.64
N GLN A 136 3.44 18.00 2.88
CA GLN A 136 2.35 18.99 2.89
C GLN A 136 2.42 19.99 4.04
N THR A 137 3.26 19.73 5.04
CA THR A 137 3.44 20.52 6.26
C THR A 137 4.86 21.11 6.34
N ARG A 138 5.55 21.31 5.22
CA ARG A 138 6.96 21.77 5.20
C ARG A 138 7.88 20.92 6.09
N SER A 139 7.58 19.63 6.20
CA SER A 139 8.27 18.65 7.07
C SER A 139 8.10 18.88 8.58
N GLU A 140 7.08 19.62 9.00
CA GLU A 140 6.81 19.91 10.42
C GLU A 140 5.85 18.89 11.08
N ALA A 141 5.18 18.04 10.30
CA ALA A 141 4.30 17.01 10.86
C ALA A 141 5.06 15.99 11.71
N ILE A 142 4.46 15.59 12.82
CA ILE A 142 4.98 14.58 13.73
C ILE A 142 4.48 13.21 13.25
N VAL A 143 5.40 12.29 12.94
CA VAL A 143 5.05 10.93 12.58
C VAL A 143 5.09 10.04 13.81
N ILE A 144 4.02 9.28 14.01
CA ILE A 144 3.89 8.23 15.01
C ILE A 144 3.78 6.90 14.28
N GLU A 145 4.74 6.02 14.45
CA GLU A 145 4.70 4.69 13.82
C GLU A 145 4.02 3.65 14.71
N HIS A 146 4.24 3.76 16.02
CA HIS A 146 3.72 2.85 17.04
C HIS A 146 3.06 3.61 18.19
N PHE A 147 2.17 2.94 18.93
CA PHE A 147 1.39 3.53 20.01
C PHE A 147 2.25 4.19 21.11
N ASP A 148 3.39 3.60 21.48
CA ASP A 148 4.30 4.13 22.51
C ASP A 148 4.91 5.49 22.16
N GLU A 149 4.96 5.83 20.86
CA GLU A 149 5.44 7.12 20.38
C GLU A 149 4.46 8.29 20.60
N VAL A 150 3.21 8.00 21.01
CA VAL A 150 2.20 9.04 21.31
C VAL A 150 2.69 9.98 22.43
N SER A 151 3.54 9.49 23.32
CA SER A 151 4.15 10.29 24.39
C SER A 151 5.05 11.45 23.90
N LYS A 152 5.44 11.47 22.63
CA LYS A 152 6.20 12.58 22.00
C LYS A 152 5.37 13.84 21.79
N LEU A 153 4.03 13.74 21.85
CA LEU A 153 3.13 14.86 21.58
C LEU A 153 3.06 15.84 22.76
N ASP A 154 2.93 17.12 22.46
CA ASP A 154 2.63 18.15 23.44
C ASP A 154 1.11 18.30 23.63
N PHE A 155 0.59 17.76 24.71
CA PHE A 155 -0.84 17.77 25.01
C PHE A 155 -1.37 19.16 25.48
N ASN A 156 -0.52 20.19 25.53
CA ASN A 156 -0.95 21.57 25.77
C ASN A 156 -1.26 22.34 24.48
N ARG A 157 -0.97 21.76 23.31
CA ARG A 157 -1.18 22.35 21.99
C ARG A 157 -2.29 21.60 21.26
N ASP A 158 -2.94 22.29 20.33
CA ASP A 158 -3.91 21.68 19.43
C ASP A 158 -3.28 20.53 18.63
N ILE A 159 -4.00 19.41 18.51
CA ILE A 159 -3.57 18.21 17.82
C ILE A 159 -4.58 17.83 16.73
N TYR A 160 -4.10 17.68 15.52
CA TYR A 160 -4.87 17.18 14.37
C TYR A 160 -4.25 15.87 13.88
N LEU A 161 -4.90 14.74 14.18
CA LEU A 161 -4.40 13.39 13.91
C LEU A 161 -4.97 12.84 12.61
N TYR A 162 -4.09 12.38 11.74
CA TYR A 162 -4.39 11.67 10.49
C TYR A 162 -3.74 10.30 10.51
N SER A 163 -4.18 9.39 9.65
CA SER A 163 -3.56 8.08 9.45
C SER A 163 -3.10 7.89 8.01
N GLN A 164 -1.96 7.23 7.83
CA GLN A 164 -1.60 6.58 6.57
C GLN A 164 -2.73 5.62 6.18
N THR A 165 -3.05 5.55 4.88
CA THR A 165 -4.23 4.83 4.37
C THR A 165 -4.23 3.33 4.64
N THR A 166 -3.07 2.75 5.00
CA THR A 166 -2.87 1.29 5.18
C THR A 166 -2.54 0.86 6.61
N LYS A 167 -2.75 1.74 7.60
CA LYS A 167 -2.53 1.42 9.02
C LYS A 167 -3.72 0.67 9.63
N SER A 168 -3.50 0.09 10.83
CA SER A 168 -4.52 -0.61 11.60
C SER A 168 -5.54 0.37 12.19
N LEU A 169 -6.83 0.07 12.00
CA LEU A 169 -7.92 0.86 12.58
C LEU A 169 -7.96 0.75 14.11
N ASP A 170 -7.71 -0.42 14.66
CA ASP A 170 -7.71 -0.67 16.11
C ASP A 170 -6.59 0.10 16.80
N GLU A 171 -5.38 0.10 16.23
CA GLU A 171 -4.26 0.88 16.77
C GLU A 171 -4.51 2.38 16.66
N PHE A 172 -5.15 2.83 15.57
CA PHE A 172 -5.56 4.23 15.41
C PHE A 172 -6.57 4.65 16.47
N HIS A 173 -7.57 3.82 16.79
CA HIS A 173 -8.53 4.07 17.87
C HIS A 173 -7.85 4.14 19.25
N ARG A 174 -6.91 3.25 19.55
CA ARG A 174 -6.13 3.31 20.78
C ARG A 174 -5.34 4.61 20.93
N ILE A 175 -4.76 5.10 19.83
CA ILE A 175 -4.08 6.40 19.79
C ILE A 175 -5.06 7.53 20.09
N ILE A 176 -6.25 7.51 19.46
CA ILE A 176 -7.30 8.51 19.70
C ILE A 176 -7.69 8.55 21.18
N GLU A 177 -8.01 7.41 21.77
CA GLU A 177 -8.42 7.30 23.18
C GLU A 177 -7.34 7.84 24.12
N TYR A 178 -6.07 7.51 23.84
CA TYR A 178 -4.96 8.01 24.64
C TYR A 178 -4.83 9.53 24.57
N ILE A 179 -4.85 10.11 23.36
CA ILE A 179 -4.76 11.56 23.18
C ILE A 179 -5.96 12.25 23.87
N GLN A 180 -7.19 11.73 23.69
CA GLN A 180 -8.40 12.29 24.33
C GLN A 180 -8.30 12.32 25.85
N SER A 181 -7.66 11.32 26.47
CA SER A 181 -7.52 11.25 27.92
C SER A 181 -6.40 12.14 28.48
N HIS A 182 -5.47 12.62 27.65
CA HIS A 182 -4.30 13.39 28.08
C HIS A 182 -4.31 14.85 27.59
N ILE A 183 -5.10 15.18 26.55
CA ILE A 183 -5.19 16.55 26.03
C ILE A 183 -5.68 17.52 27.12
N ARG A 184 -5.07 18.68 27.22
CA ARG A 184 -5.46 19.71 28.17
C ARG A 184 -6.76 20.40 27.74
N SER A 185 -7.54 20.85 28.72
CA SER A 185 -8.84 21.54 28.44
C SER A 185 -8.71 22.83 27.62
N THR A 186 -7.52 23.39 27.53
CA THR A 186 -7.21 24.59 26.73
C THR A 186 -6.83 24.28 25.30
N ALA A 187 -6.61 23.01 24.95
CA ALA A 187 -6.20 22.57 23.63
C ALA A 187 -7.30 21.75 22.94
N THR A 188 -7.33 21.82 21.63
CA THR A 188 -8.28 21.09 20.77
C THR A 188 -7.66 19.81 20.24
N PHE A 189 -8.40 18.70 20.33
CA PHE A 189 -8.05 17.46 19.63
C PHE A 189 -9.08 17.13 18.57
N ARG A 190 -8.61 16.86 17.36
CA ARG A 190 -9.42 16.30 16.27
C ARG A 190 -8.69 15.14 15.61
N SER A 191 -9.39 14.05 15.41
CA SER A 191 -8.92 12.90 14.65
C SER A 191 -9.69 12.76 13.34
N PHE A 192 -9.00 12.32 12.31
CA PHE A 192 -9.57 12.08 11.00
C PHE A 192 -9.23 10.65 10.59
N ASP A 193 -10.24 9.80 10.55
CA ASP A 193 -10.08 8.44 10.04
C ASP A 193 -9.88 8.50 8.52
N THR A 194 -8.62 8.41 8.12
CA THR A 194 -8.16 8.44 6.74
C THR A 194 -7.67 7.08 6.24
N ILE A 195 -7.91 6.02 7.00
CA ILE A 195 -7.63 4.64 6.60
C ILE A 195 -8.52 4.27 5.42
N CYS A 196 -7.93 3.73 4.36
CA CYS A 196 -8.66 3.37 3.15
C CYS A 196 -9.65 2.22 3.42
N ARG A 197 -10.92 2.42 3.12
CA ARG A 197 -11.97 1.39 3.34
C ARG A 197 -11.73 0.12 2.54
N GLN A 198 -11.13 0.20 1.36
CA GLN A 198 -10.75 -1.00 0.61
C GLN A 198 -9.71 -1.84 1.35
N VAL A 199 -8.82 -1.19 2.10
CA VAL A 199 -7.82 -1.89 2.94
C VAL A 199 -8.48 -2.42 4.22
N ALA A 200 -9.21 -1.57 4.94
CA ALA A 200 -9.85 -1.94 6.21
C ALA A 200 -10.85 -3.11 6.06
N ASN A 201 -11.66 -3.10 4.99
CA ASN A 201 -12.65 -4.15 4.75
C ASN A 201 -12.03 -5.45 4.23
N ARG A 202 -10.79 -5.42 3.77
CA ARG A 202 -10.13 -6.61 3.22
C ARG A 202 -9.83 -7.66 4.28
N MET A 203 -9.43 -7.25 5.49
CA MET A 203 -9.13 -8.20 6.57
C MET A 203 -10.31 -9.12 6.92
N PRO A 204 -11.52 -8.64 7.27
CA PRO A 204 -12.62 -9.52 7.59
C PRO A 204 -13.08 -10.36 6.38
N ASN A 205 -12.95 -9.87 5.16
CA ASN A 205 -13.33 -10.60 3.97
C ASN A 205 -12.36 -11.75 3.68
N ILE A 206 -11.06 -11.50 3.78
CA ILE A 206 -10.04 -12.53 3.53
C ILE A 206 -10.05 -13.61 4.64
N ALA A 207 -10.30 -13.23 5.90
CA ALA A 207 -10.48 -14.17 7.00
C ALA A 207 -11.65 -15.12 6.72
N ARG A 208 -12.80 -14.56 6.32
CA ARG A 208 -13.98 -15.37 5.96
C ARG A 208 -13.68 -16.30 4.79
N PHE A 209 -13.03 -15.82 3.73
CA PHE A 209 -12.64 -16.66 2.61
C PHE A 209 -11.68 -17.77 3.04
N ALA A 210 -10.72 -17.48 3.91
CA ALA A 210 -9.74 -18.44 4.40
C ALA A 210 -10.38 -19.59 5.22
N THR A 211 -11.50 -19.36 5.92
CA THR A 211 -12.22 -20.41 6.65
C THR A 211 -13.03 -21.34 5.77
N GLN A 212 -13.23 -21.02 4.49
CA GLN A 212 -14.04 -21.80 3.56
C GLN A 212 -13.24 -22.84 2.77
N HIS A 213 -11.91 -22.87 2.93
CA HIS A 213 -11.01 -23.72 2.17
C HIS A 213 -10.10 -24.54 3.09
N ASP A 214 -9.72 -25.77 2.65
CA ASP A 214 -8.81 -26.62 3.40
C ASP A 214 -7.40 -26.06 3.46
N VAL A 215 -6.95 -25.42 2.37
CA VAL A 215 -5.62 -24.81 2.22
C VAL A 215 -5.75 -23.42 1.62
N ILE A 216 -4.95 -22.49 2.12
CA ILE A 216 -4.82 -21.15 1.56
C ILE A 216 -3.42 -20.93 0.99
N ILE A 217 -3.36 -20.48 -0.25
CA ILE A 217 -2.15 -19.92 -0.87
C ILE A 217 -2.30 -18.40 -0.89
N PHE A 218 -1.46 -17.73 -0.12
CA PHE A 218 -1.44 -16.28 -0.06
C PHE A 218 -0.30 -15.73 -0.92
N VAL A 219 -0.65 -15.04 -1.99
CA VAL A 219 0.32 -14.55 -3.00
C VAL A 219 0.64 -13.08 -2.73
N SER A 220 1.88 -12.77 -2.38
CA SER A 220 2.34 -11.37 -2.29
C SER A 220 3.87 -11.25 -2.23
N GLY A 221 4.41 -10.11 -2.64
CA GLY A 221 5.83 -9.80 -2.46
C GLY A 221 6.20 -9.72 -0.97
N ARG A 222 7.38 -10.25 -0.61
CA ARG A 222 7.92 -10.29 0.77
C ARG A 222 8.06 -8.90 1.41
N LYS A 223 8.21 -7.86 0.60
CA LYS A 223 8.33 -6.45 1.06
C LYS A 223 6.99 -5.78 1.32
N SER A 224 5.87 -6.38 0.91
CA SER A 224 4.53 -5.82 1.08
C SER A 224 4.10 -5.81 2.55
N SER A 225 4.00 -4.64 3.17
CA SER A 225 3.48 -4.50 4.54
C SER A 225 2.03 -4.95 4.64
N ASN A 226 1.20 -4.58 3.67
CA ASN A 226 -0.19 -5.02 3.58
C ASN A 226 -0.28 -6.55 3.39
N GLY A 227 0.59 -7.13 2.56
CA GLY A 227 0.67 -8.58 2.35
C GLY A 227 0.94 -9.34 3.65
N LYS A 228 1.88 -8.87 4.46
CA LYS A 228 2.20 -9.50 5.76
C LYS A 228 1.01 -9.49 6.72
N VAL A 229 0.32 -8.36 6.83
CA VAL A 229 -0.86 -8.23 7.70
C VAL A 229 -1.98 -9.17 7.26
N LEU A 230 -2.32 -9.18 5.97
CA LEU A 230 -3.38 -10.03 5.44
C LEU A 230 -3.03 -11.52 5.49
N PHE A 231 -1.77 -11.88 5.24
CA PHE A 231 -1.32 -13.27 5.41
C PHE A 231 -1.45 -13.75 6.86
N ASN A 232 -1.06 -12.91 7.83
CA ASN A 232 -1.20 -13.26 9.25
C ASN A 232 -2.67 -13.47 9.63
N GLU A 233 -3.58 -12.69 9.06
CA GLU A 233 -5.03 -12.87 9.25
C GLU A 233 -5.50 -14.22 8.70
N CYS A 234 -5.10 -14.58 7.47
CA CYS A 234 -5.39 -15.92 6.92
C CYS A 234 -4.84 -17.02 7.81
N LYS A 235 -3.58 -16.87 8.27
CA LYS A 235 -2.88 -17.86 9.11
C LYS A 235 -3.55 -18.04 10.48
N ALA A 236 -4.12 -16.97 11.04
CA ALA A 236 -4.81 -17.01 12.33
C ALA A 236 -6.10 -17.84 12.28
N VAL A 237 -6.83 -17.81 11.16
CA VAL A 237 -8.10 -18.51 11.00
C VAL A 237 -7.97 -19.84 10.26
N ASN A 238 -6.92 -20.00 9.45
CA ASN A 238 -6.59 -21.25 8.75
C ASN A 238 -5.09 -21.58 8.89
N PRO A 239 -4.72 -22.50 9.80
CA PRO A 239 -3.31 -22.88 9.99
C PRO A 239 -2.61 -23.43 8.76
N ARG A 240 -3.37 -23.93 7.76
CA ARG A 240 -2.83 -24.42 6.47
C ARG A 240 -2.76 -23.28 5.43
N SER A 241 -2.37 -22.09 5.86
CA SER A 241 -2.08 -20.94 4.98
C SER A 241 -0.59 -20.84 4.71
N TYR A 242 -0.22 -20.67 3.45
CA TYR A 242 1.17 -20.61 2.99
C TYR A 242 1.38 -19.33 2.17
N HIS A 243 2.46 -18.60 2.46
CA HIS A 243 2.82 -17.38 1.77
C HIS A 243 3.84 -17.67 0.66
N VAL A 244 3.50 -17.30 -0.56
CA VAL A 244 4.36 -17.45 -1.74
C VAL A 244 4.48 -16.13 -2.51
N GLU A 245 5.60 -15.91 -3.18
CA GLU A 245 5.75 -14.78 -4.10
C GLU A 245 5.31 -15.14 -5.54
N ASN A 246 5.41 -16.42 -5.92
CA ASN A 246 5.04 -16.92 -7.24
C ASN A 246 4.73 -18.42 -7.21
N ALA A 247 4.31 -18.98 -8.34
CA ALA A 247 3.92 -20.38 -8.47
C ALA A 247 5.06 -21.38 -8.18
N SER A 248 6.34 -21.03 -8.42
CA SER A 248 7.46 -21.94 -8.20
C SER A 248 7.78 -22.21 -6.71
N GLU A 249 7.25 -21.37 -5.81
CA GLU A 249 7.38 -21.58 -4.36
C GLU A 249 6.30 -22.51 -3.79
N ILE A 250 5.33 -22.94 -4.59
CA ILE A 250 4.26 -23.81 -4.15
C ILE A 250 4.79 -25.25 -3.97
N ASN A 251 4.68 -25.77 -2.73
CA ASN A 251 4.94 -27.18 -2.46
C ASN A 251 3.64 -27.96 -2.61
N LEU A 252 3.62 -28.92 -3.54
CA LEU A 252 2.44 -29.74 -3.83
C LEU A 252 2.03 -30.66 -2.67
N ASP A 253 2.94 -31.00 -1.76
CA ASP A 253 2.64 -31.78 -0.55
C ASP A 253 1.65 -31.06 0.39
N TRP A 254 1.52 -29.74 0.26
CA TRP A 254 0.53 -28.99 1.05
C TRP A 254 -0.92 -29.39 0.74
N PHE A 255 -1.15 -30.01 -0.40
CA PHE A 255 -2.49 -30.36 -0.90
C PHE A 255 -2.83 -31.84 -0.79
N ALA A 256 -1.96 -32.70 -0.23
CA ALA A 256 -2.08 -34.17 -0.27
C ALA A 256 -3.48 -34.70 0.17
N ASP A 257 -4.13 -34.03 1.12
CA ASP A 257 -5.44 -34.38 1.67
C ASP A 257 -6.48 -33.25 1.50
N ALA A 258 -6.18 -32.23 0.69
CA ALA A 258 -7.07 -31.10 0.47
C ALA A 258 -8.10 -31.38 -0.66
N GLN A 259 -9.33 -30.96 -0.43
CA GLN A 259 -10.38 -30.95 -1.46
C GLN A 259 -10.54 -29.55 -2.06
N THR A 260 -10.30 -28.51 -1.26
CA THR A 260 -10.47 -27.11 -1.64
C THR A 260 -9.22 -26.29 -1.33
N VAL A 261 -8.82 -25.45 -2.29
CA VAL A 261 -7.72 -24.49 -2.14
C VAL A 261 -8.20 -23.08 -2.46
N GLY A 262 -8.05 -22.18 -1.51
CA GLY A 262 -8.29 -20.76 -1.73
C GLY A 262 -6.99 -20.02 -2.08
N ILE A 263 -7.03 -19.15 -3.07
CA ILE A 263 -5.91 -18.27 -3.42
C ILE A 263 -6.28 -16.84 -3.10
N CYS A 264 -5.48 -16.20 -2.27
CA CYS A 264 -5.64 -14.81 -1.85
C CYS A 264 -4.42 -13.98 -2.27
N GLY A 265 -4.56 -12.66 -2.26
CA GLY A 265 -3.45 -11.76 -2.54
C GLY A 265 -3.59 -10.41 -1.85
N ALA A 266 -2.45 -9.71 -1.73
CA ALA A 266 -2.40 -8.35 -1.21
C ALA A 266 -2.95 -7.32 -2.21
N THR A 267 -3.11 -6.07 -1.76
CA THR A 267 -3.46 -4.93 -2.63
C THR A 267 -2.40 -4.60 -3.67
N SER A 268 -1.23 -5.21 -3.54
CA SER A 268 -0.09 -5.11 -4.47
C SER A 268 0.12 -6.35 -5.33
N THR A 269 -0.79 -7.35 -5.26
CA THR A 269 -0.67 -8.60 -6.02
C THR A 269 -1.44 -8.50 -7.31
N PRO A 270 -0.82 -8.69 -8.48
CA PRO A 270 -1.52 -8.71 -9.75
C PRO A 270 -2.38 -9.97 -9.89
N LYS A 271 -3.51 -9.84 -10.60
CA LYS A 271 -4.44 -10.95 -10.81
C LYS A 271 -3.78 -12.11 -11.57
N TRP A 272 -2.99 -11.80 -12.59
CA TRP A 272 -2.29 -12.80 -13.41
C TRP A 272 -1.40 -13.73 -12.57
N LEU A 273 -0.76 -13.20 -11.52
CA LEU A 273 0.13 -13.99 -10.65
C LEU A 273 -0.67 -14.99 -9.78
N MET A 274 -1.87 -14.61 -9.33
CA MET A 274 -2.76 -15.53 -8.64
C MET A 274 -3.34 -16.59 -9.59
N GLU A 275 -3.62 -16.21 -10.83
CA GLU A 275 -4.06 -17.12 -11.90
C GLU A 275 -2.97 -18.13 -12.24
N GLU A 276 -1.72 -17.71 -12.35
CA GLU A 276 -0.55 -18.59 -12.55
C GLU A 276 -0.40 -19.60 -11.41
N CYS A 277 -0.55 -19.16 -10.16
CA CYS A 277 -0.55 -20.07 -9.01
C CYS A 277 -1.70 -21.10 -9.08
N ARG A 278 -2.90 -20.66 -9.47
CA ARG A 278 -4.06 -21.57 -9.66
C ARG A 278 -3.75 -22.62 -10.73
N ASP A 279 -3.29 -22.19 -11.88
CA ASP A 279 -3.05 -23.04 -13.03
C ASP A 279 -1.94 -24.06 -12.73
N HIS A 280 -0.89 -23.65 -12.02
CA HIS A 280 0.17 -24.54 -11.53
C HIS A 280 -0.39 -25.66 -10.63
N ILE A 281 -1.27 -25.33 -9.69
CA ILE A 281 -1.90 -26.32 -8.80
C ILE A 281 -2.78 -27.27 -9.60
N LEU A 282 -3.63 -26.76 -10.50
CA LEU A 282 -4.52 -27.56 -11.30
C LEU A 282 -3.80 -28.50 -12.25
N ASP A 283 -2.71 -28.05 -12.89
CA ASP A 283 -1.95 -28.85 -13.84
C ASP A 283 -1.19 -29.98 -13.15
N ALA A 284 -0.65 -29.73 -11.95
CA ALA A 284 -0.01 -30.78 -11.15
C ALA A 284 -0.99 -31.89 -10.72
N HIS A 285 -2.27 -31.58 -10.51
CA HIS A 285 -3.31 -32.53 -10.12
C HIS A 285 -4.05 -33.18 -11.30
N LYS A 286 -3.73 -32.81 -12.55
CA LYS A 286 -4.20 -33.48 -13.78
C LYS A 286 -3.28 -34.60 -14.22
N GLN A 287 -2.02 -34.62 -13.72
CA GLN A 287 -1.07 -35.68 -14.07
C GLN A 287 -1.43 -36.94 -13.25
N PRO A 288 -1.65 -38.08 -13.89
CA PRO A 288 -2.03 -39.32 -13.24
C PRO A 288 -0.92 -39.94 -12.39
#